data_8b34e7bc3860482377cfe333557ba1b5
#
_entry.id   8b34e7bc3860482377cfe333557ba1b5
#
_cell.length_a   1.000
_cell.length_b   1.000
_cell.length_c   1.000
_cell.angle_alpha   90.00
_cell.angle_beta   90.00
_cell.angle_gamma   90.00
#
_symmetry.space_group_name_H-M   'P 1'
#
loop_
_entity.id
_entity.type
_entity.pdbx_description
1 polymer ?
#
loop_
_entity_poly.entity_id
_entity_poly.type
_entity_poly.pdbx_seq_one_letter_code
_entity_poly.pdbx_strand_id
1 'polypeptide(L)'
;MNSKAERKERALRCFADHLHCSQSILAAFSEECGITEETAFRLGSCFGSGMRRGNVCGACTGALMVLGLKYGETHAGDQEGRLRTNRLNDLMMDRFSEANGSCICNELLRCDVRTPEGVQYARDNHLFTEFCPKMVASAVDILEDILSSQE
;
A
#
# COMPACT_ATOMS: atom_id res chain seq x y z
N MET A 1 14.83 2.61 15.18
CA MET A 1 14.37 2.30 13.82
C MET A 1 13.99 0.84 13.71
N ASN A 2 12.86 0.55 13.09
CA ASN A 2 12.39 -0.81 12.92
C ASN A 2 13.17 -1.52 11.81
N SER A 3 13.38 -2.82 11.97
CA SER A 3 13.94 -3.67 10.91
C SER A 3 12.90 -3.92 9.82
N LYS A 4 13.35 -4.43 8.67
CA LYS A 4 12.45 -4.86 7.58
C LYS A 4 11.41 -5.88 8.07
N ALA A 5 11.86 -6.86 8.87
CA ALA A 5 10.97 -7.88 9.42
C ALA A 5 9.93 -7.28 10.37
N GLU A 6 10.34 -6.34 11.22
CA GLU A 6 9.43 -5.67 12.15
C GLU A 6 8.40 -4.81 11.41
N ARG A 7 8.79 -4.11 10.35
CA ARG A 7 7.85 -3.35 9.53
C ARG A 7 6.82 -4.24 8.84
N LYS A 8 7.26 -5.36 8.30
CA LYS A 8 6.36 -6.33 7.66
C LYS A 8 5.36 -6.90 8.67
N GLU A 9 5.85 -7.32 9.83
CA GLU A 9 5.01 -7.82 10.91
C GLU A 9 3.99 -6.78 11.36
N ARG A 10 4.43 -5.53 11.50
CA ARG A 10 3.55 -4.42 11.91
C ARG A 10 2.45 -4.18 10.87
N ALA A 11 2.78 -4.19 9.58
CA ALA A 11 1.81 -4.03 8.50
C ALA A 11 0.75 -5.14 8.55
N LEU A 12 1.19 -6.38 8.71
CA LEU A 12 0.27 -7.53 8.78
C LEU A 12 -0.62 -7.48 10.02
N ARG A 13 -0.06 -7.06 11.16
CA ARG A 13 -0.80 -6.92 12.41
C ARG A 13 -1.85 -5.81 12.30
N CYS A 14 -1.50 -4.64 11.75
CA CYS A 14 -2.45 -3.57 11.52
C CYS A 14 -3.60 -4.03 10.64
N PHE A 15 -3.31 -4.77 9.59
CA PHE A 15 -4.34 -5.30 8.71
C PHE A 15 -5.25 -6.30 9.43
N ALA A 16 -4.66 -7.19 10.24
CA ALA A 16 -5.41 -8.15 11.06
C ALA A 16 -6.30 -7.44 12.10
N ASP A 17 -5.92 -6.26 12.54
CA ASP A 17 -6.69 -5.42 13.47
C ASP A 17 -7.75 -4.56 12.75
N HIS A 18 -8.11 -4.94 11.55
CA HIS A 18 -9.18 -4.32 10.75
C HIS A 18 -8.87 -2.93 10.19
N LEU A 19 -7.60 -2.55 10.11
CA LEU A 19 -7.19 -1.37 9.36
C LEU A 19 -7.15 -1.69 7.86
N HIS A 20 -7.31 -0.67 7.02
CA HIS A 20 -7.20 -0.85 5.57
C HIS A 20 -5.76 -1.16 5.13
N CYS A 21 -5.60 -1.75 3.95
CA CYS A 21 -4.29 -2.03 3.37
C CYS A 21 -3.40 -0.78 3.35
N SER A 22 -3.95 0.35 2.91
CA SER A 22 -3.23 1.63 2.83
C SER A 22 -2.78 2.12 4.20
N GLN A 23 -3.64 2.04 5.21
CA GLN A 23 -3.32 2.40 6.59
C GLN A 23 -2.22 1.51 7.15
N SER A 24 -2.29 0.22 6.87
CA SER A 24 -1.36 -0.78 7.38
C SER A 24 0.06 -0.55 6.86
N ILE A 25 0.20 -0.30 5.57
CA ILE A 25 1.50 -0.01 4.95
C ILE A 25 2.05 1.30 5.50
N LEU A 26 1.26 2.37 5.48
CA LEU A 26 1.73 3.68 5.88
C LEU A 26 2.11 3.72 7.36
N ALA A 27 1.35 3.05 8.23
CA ALA A 27 1.66 2.94 9.66
C ALA A 27 2.96 2.17 9.89
N ALA A 28 3.20 1.10 9.14
CA ALA A 28 4.42 0.30 9.28
C ALA A 28 5.69 1.11 8.97
N PHE A 29 5.59 2.10 8.10
CA PHE A 29 6.71 2.98 7.70
C PHE A 29 6.61 4.39 8.31
N SER A 30 5.70 4.62 9.25
CA SER A 30 5.46 5.96 9.80
C SER A 30 6.71 6.57 10.45
N GLU A 31 7.48 5.78 11.19
CA GLU A 31 8.70 6.23 11.82
C GLU A 31 9.74 6.69 10.79
N GLU A 32 9.96 5.90 9.76
CA GLU A 32 10.88 6.21 8.67
C GLU A 32 10.44 7.42 7.84
N CYS A 33 9.15 7.71 7.84
CA CYS A 33 8.59 8.86 7.13
C CYS A 33 8.47 10.11 8.01
N GLY A 34 8.79 10.00 9.29
CA GLY A 34 8.72 11.14 10.23
C GLY A 34 7.29 11.58 10.55
N ILE A 35 6.33 10.68 10.48
CA ILE A 35 4.93 10.96 10.84
C ILE A 35 4.49 10.06 11.99
N THR A 36 3.43 10.47 12.71
CA THR A 36 2.85 9.64 13.77
C THR A 36 2.00 8.51 13.17
N GLU A 37 1.80 7.46 13.96
CA GLU A 37 0.89 6.37 13.59
C GLU A 37 -0.53 6.90 13.34
N GLU A 38 -1.01 7.81 14.18
CA GLU A 38 -2.32 8.43 14.01
C GLU A 38 -2.43 9.16 12.66
N THR A 39 -1.39 9.91 12.28
CA THR A 39 -1.35 10.58 10.98
C THR A 39 -1.38 9.58 9.83
N ALA A 40 -0.64 8.49 9.96
CA ALA A 40 -0.64 7.40 8.97
C ALA A 40 -2.04 6.81 8.79
N PHE A 41 -2.73 6.54 9.89
CA PHE A 41 -4.10 6.00 9.84
C PHE A 41 -5.06 6.98 9.15
N ARG A 42 -4.98 8.26 9.50
CA ARG A 42 -5.84 9.30 8.90
C ARG A 42 -5.58 9.45 7.40
N LEU A 43 -4.34 9.51 6.97
CA LEU A 43 -3.97 9.63 5.55
C LEU A 43 -4.45 8.45 4.73
N GLY A 44 -4.34 7.24 5.26
CA GLY A 44 -4.73 6.02 4.55
C GLY A 44 -6.22 5.70 4.57
N SER A 45 -7.03 6.41 5.36
CA SER A 45 -8.42 6.03 5.67
C SER A 45 -9.33 5.88 4.45
N CYS A 46 -9.13 6.68 3.40
CA CYS A 46 -10.02 6.68 2.24
C CYS A 46 -9.46 5.87 1.05
N PHE A 47 -8.40 5.10 1.25
CA PHE A 47 -7.74 4.37 0.17
C PHE A 47 -7.91 2.86 0.23
N GLY A 48 -8.63 2.35 1.22
CA GLY A 48 -8.93 0.93 1.33
C GLY A 48 -9.87 0.45 0.23
N SER A 49 -9.76 -0.83 -0.12
CA SER A 49 -10.57 -1.45 -1.19
C SER A 49 -10.48 -0.69 -2.52
N GLY A 50 -9.28 -0.22 -2.86
CA GLY A 50 -9.08 0.57 -4.07
C GLY A 50 -9.91 1.85 -4.08
N MET A 51 -9.83 2.62 -3.00
CA MET A 51 -10.65 3.82 -2.77
C MET A 51 -12.15 3.50 -2.75
N ARG A 52 -12.52 2.31 -2.26
CA ARG A 52 -13.86 1.76 -2.25
C ARG A 52 -14.50 1.62 -3.64
N ARG A 53 -13.70 1.71 -4.69
CA ARG A 53 -14.11 1.61 -6.09
C ARG A 53 -13.49 0.41 -6.79
N GLY A 54 -12.76 -0.42 -6.05
CA GLY A 54 -12.06 -1.55 -6.65
C GLY A 54 -10.92 -1.14 -7.58
N ASN A 55 -10.42 0.08 -7.45
CA ASN A 55 -9.31 0.62 -8.24
C ASN A 55 -7.97 0.10 -7.70
N VAL A 56 -6.93 0.91 -7.67
CA VAL A 56 -5.61 0.48 -7.24
C VAL A 56 -5.62 -0.08 -5.82
N CYS A 57 -5.02 -1.25 -5.63
CA CYS A 57 -4.92 -1.90 -4.33
C CYS A 57 -4.34 -0.96 -3.27
N GLY A 58 -4.99 -0.91 -2.10
CA GLY A 58 -4.55 -0.04 -1.00
C GLY A 58 -3.13 -0.32 -0.51
N ALA A 59 -2.64 -1.54 -0.67
CA ALA A 59 -1.24 -1.85 -0.37
C ALA A 59 -0.28 -1.10 -1.30
N CYS A 60 -0.64 -0.98 -2.58
CA CYS A 60 0.11 -0.17 -3.54
C CYS A 60 0.05 1.31 -3.21
N THR A 61 -1.16 1.85 -3.02
CA THR A 61 -1.32 3.29 -2.73
C THR A 61 -0.63 3.68 -1.42
N GLY A 62 -0.70 2.83 -0.41
CA GLY A 62 0.04 3.03 0.84
C GLY A 62 1.55 3.09 0.61
N ALA A 63 2.09 2.19 -0.22
CA ALA A 63 3.51 2.19 -0.59
C ALA A 63 3.88 3.47 -1.36
N LEU A 64 3.02 3.93 -2.27
CA LEU A 64 3.24 5.18 -3.00
C LEU A 64 3.28 6.38 -2.06
N MET A 65 2.45 6.40 -1.02
CA MET A 65 2.48 7.45 0.00
C MET A 65 3.81 7.46 0.75
N VAL A 66 4.35 6.30 1.09
CA VAL A 66 5.67 6.18 1.72
C VAL A 66 6.75 6.78 0.80
N LEU A 67 6.73 6.42 -0.48
CA LEU A 67 7.69 6.94 -1.46
C LEU A 67 7.57 8.46 -1.60
N GLY A 68 6.35 8.97 -1.62
CA GLY A 68 6.10 10.42 -1.68
C GLY A 68 6.60 11.16 -0.44
N LEU A 69 6.38 10.61 0.75
CA LEU A 69 6.86 11.21 1.99
C LEU A 69 8.38 11.26 2.06
N LYS A 70 9.06 10.26 1.51
CA LYS A 70 10.53 10.18 1.55
C LYS A 70 11.21 10.96 0.42
N TYR A 71 10.64 10.98 -0.76
CA TYR A 71 11.30 11.46 -1.98
C TYR A 71 10.50 12.48 -2.79
N GLY A 72 9.33 12.87 -2.31
CA GLY A 72 8.40 13.73 -3.04
C GLY A 72 8.88 15.18 -3.19
N GLU A 73 8.13 15.90 -3.96
CA GLU A 73 8.32 17.33 -4.18
C GLU A 73 8.16 18.07 -2.84
N THR A 74 9.08 18.99 -2.55
CA THR A 74 9.04 19.77 -1.31
C THR A 74 8.56 21.20 -1.53
N HIS A 75 8.44 21.63 -2.80
CA HIS A 75 8.00 22.98 -3.16
C HIS A 75 7.50 22.99 -4.60
N ALA A 76 6.75 24.03 -4.96
CA ALA A 76 6.28 24.20 -6.34
C ALA A 76 7.50 24.39 -7.27
N GLY A 77 7.53 23.63 -8.37
CA GLY A 77 8.63 23.68 -9.32
C GLY A 77 9.81 22.76 -8.98
N ASP A 78 9.66 21.88 -7.97
CA ASP A 78 10.67 20.88 -7.63
C ASP A 78 10.68 19.77 -8.69
N GLN A 79 11.37 20.01 -9.79
CA GLN A 79 11.45 19.06 -10.89
C GLN A 79 12.20 17.78 -10.53
N GLU A 80 13.25 17.90 -9.74
CA GLU A 80 14.04 16.74 -9.32
C GLU A 80 13.19 15.79 -8.49
N GLY A 81 12.44 16.31 -7.51
CA GLY A 81 11.51 15.53 -6.71
C GLY A 81 10.42 14.88 -7.55
N ARG A 82 9.86 15.62 -8.51
CA ARG A 82 8.82 15.11 -9.42
C ARG A 82 9.34 13.98 -10.29
N LEU A 83 10.47 14.14 -10.95
CA LEU A 83 11.04 13.09 -11.80
C LEU A 83 11.39 11.84 -10.99
N ARG A 84 11.93 12.04 -9.79
CA ARG A 84 12.26 10.93 -8.89
C ARG A 84 11.01 10.14 -8.52
N THR A 85 9.96 10.81 -8.04
CA THR A 85 8.75 10.11 -7.63
C THR A 85 7.96 9.52 -8.78
N ASN A 86 7.96 10.12 -9.95
CA ASN A 86 7.38 9.51 -11.14
C ASN A 86 8.05 8.15 -11.44
N ARG A 87 9.37 8.10 -11.41
CA ARG A 87 10.12 6.86 -11.63
C ARG A 87 9.81 5.82 -10.54
N LEU A 88 9.79 6.23 -9.27
CA LEU A 88 9.52 5.33 -8.16
C LEU A 88 8.08 4.83 -8.16
N ASN A 89 7.14 5.69 -8.54
CA ASN A 89 5.73 5.31 -8.72
C ASN A 89 5.60 4.20 -9.76
N ASP A 90 6.17 4.40 -10.94
CA ASP A 90 6.10 3.41 -12.01
C ASP A 90 6.75 2.09 -11.58
N LEU A 91 7.90 2.18 -10.94
CA LEU A 91 8.63 1.02 -10.46
C LEU A 91 7.81 0.22 -9.43
N MET A 92 7.18 0.89 -8.47
CA MET A 92 6.34 0.23 -7.46
C MET A 92 5.12 -0.45 -8.10
N MET A 93 4.41 0.28 -8.96
CA MET A 93 3.22 -0.21 -9.62
C MET A 93 3.53 -1.39 -10.54
N ASP A 94 4.59 -1.29 -11.34
CA ASP A 94 4.99 -2.34 -12.27
C ASP A 94 5.42 -3.61 -11.54
N ARG A 95 6.27 -3.48 -10.53
CA ARG A 95 6.73 -4.63 -9.74
C ARG A 95 5.60 -5.32 -9.01
N PHE A 96 4.68 -4.55 -8.43
CA PHE A 96 3.52 -5.13 -7.75
C PHE A 96 2.63 -5.89 -8.74
N SER A 97 2.38 -5.32 -9.92
CA SER A 97 1.58 -5.96 -10.96
C SER A 97 2.25 -7.23 -11.49
N GLU A 98 3.55 -7.22 -11.70
CA GLU A 98 4.32 -8.39 -12.13
C GLU A 98 4.27 -9.51 -11.09
N ALA A 99 4.44 -9.15 -9.81
CA ALA A 99 4.46 -10.14 -8.73
C ALA A 99 3.08 -10.77 -8.48
N ASN A 100 1.99 -10.02 -8.69
CA ASN A 100 0.65 -10.40 -8.24
C ASN A 100 -0.36 -10.54 -9.38
N GLY A 101 0.01 -10.23 -10.61
CA GLY A 101 -0.85 -10.32 -11.80
C GLY A 101 -1.66 -9.07 -12.09
N SER A 102 -1.77 -8.14 -11.16
CA SER A 102 -2.47 -6.86 -11.31
C SER A 102 -2.14 -5.96 -10.12
N CYS A 103 -2.43 -4.67 -10.23
CA CYS A 103 -2.46 -3.75 -9.10
C CYS A 103 -3.89 -3.26 -8.81
N ILE A 104 -4.88 -3.76 -9.54
CA ILE A 104 -6.28 -3.32 -9.41
C ILE A 104 -7.03 -4.25 -8.45
N CYS A 105 -7.62 -3.66 -7.41
CA CYS A 105 -8.31 -4.39 -6.34
C CYS A 105 -9.34 -5.39 -6.89
N ASN A 106 -10.26 -4.95 -7.75
CA ASN A 106 -11.29 -5.83 -8.33
C ASN A 106 -10.71 -6.95 -9.18
N GLU A 107 -9.60 -6.72 -9.88
CA GLU A 107 -8.92 -7.75 -10.65
C GLU A 107 -8.24 -8.77 -9.76
N LEU A 108 -7.59 -8.30 -8.70
CA LEU A 108 -6.92 -9.15 -7.71
C LEU A 108 -7.93 -10.05 -6.98
N LEU A 109 -9.04 -9.47 -6.56
CA LEU A 109 -10.08 -10.19 -5.80
C LEU A 109 -11.05 -10.96 -6.70
N ARG A 110 -11.04 -10.68 -8.00
CA ARG A 110 -11.94 -11.29 -8.99
C ARG A 110 -13.42 -11.07 -8.64
N CYS A 111 -13.74 -9.92 -8.07
CA CYS A 111 -15.09 -9.50 -7.75
C CYS A 111 -15.15 -7.97 -7.69
N ASP A 112 -16.35 -7.42 -7.74
CA ASP A 112 -16.54 -5.96 -7.67
C ASP A 112 -16.88 -5.54 -6.25
N VAL A 113 -15.91 -4.96 -5.54
CA VAL A 113 -16.09 -4.52 -4.15
C VAL A 113 -17.01 -3.29 -4.01
N ARG A 114 -17.44 -2.69 -5.13
CA ARG A 114 -18.43 -1.62 -5.12
C ARG A 114 -19.85 -2.14 -4.88
N THR A 115 -20.06 -3.43 -5.06
CA THR A 115 -21.37 -4.06 -4.93
C THR A 115 -21.48 -4.88 -3.66
N PRO A 116 -22.67 -4.96 -3.02
CA PRO A 116 -22.87 -5.85 -1.88
C PRO A 116 -22.57 -7.32 -2.21
N GLU A 117 -22.91 -7.75 -3.42
CA GLU A 117 -22.67 -9.13 -3.89
C GLU A 117 -21.18 -9.42 -4.01
N GLY A 118 -20.42 -8.48 -4.54
CA GLY A 118 -18.95 -8.62 -4.65
C GLY A 118 -18.27 -8.67 -3.29
N VAL A 119 -18.68 -7.82 -2.36
CA VAL A 119 -18.18 -7.84 -0.98
C VAL A 119 -18.51 -9.18 -0.31
N GLN A 120 -19.74 -9.67 -0.49
CA GLN A 120 -20.17 -10.94 0.08
C GLN A 120 -19.36 -12.10 -0.51
N TYR A 121 -19.12 -12.10 -1.83
CA TYR A 121 -18.25 -13.07 -2.48
C TYR A 121 -16.84 -13.09 -1.85
N ALA A 122 -16.26 -11.91 -1.65
CA ALA A 122 -14.94 -11.81 -1.04
C ALA A 122 -14.93 -12.37 0.39
N ARG A 123 -15.96 -12.09 1.18
CA ARG A 123 -16.11 -12.64 2.54
C ARG A 123 -16.28 -14.15 2.53
N ASP A 124 -17.16 -14.68 1.69
CA ASP A 124 -17.44 -16.10 1.59
C ASP A 124 -16.19 -16.91 1.18
N ASN A 125 -15.32 -16.31 0.37
CA ASN A 125 -14.08 -16.93 -0.07
C ASN A 125 -12.86 -16.54 0.78
N HIS A 126 -13.08 -15.89 1.91
CA HIS A 126 -12.02 -15.49 2.86
C HIS A 126 -10.92 -14.64 2.25
N LEU A 127 -11.24 -13.82 1.23
CA LEU A 127 -10.25 -13.03 0.52
C LEU A 127 -9.67 -11.92 1.39
N PHE A 128 -10.50 -11.28 2.22
CA PHE A 128 -10.01 -10.22 3.10
C PHE A 128 -9.11 -10.74 4.22
N THR A 129 -9.25 -11.99 4.61
CA THR A 129 -8.49 -12.59 5.71
C THR A 129 -7.33 -13.45 5.26
N GLU A 130 -7.39 -14.03 4.06
CA GLU A 130 -6.37 -14.98 3.57
C GLU A 130 -5.62 -14.49 2.33
N PHE A 131 -6.26 -13.69 1.47
CA PHE A 131 -5.63 -13.19 0.24
C PHE A 131 -5.03 -11.79 0.43
N CYS A 132 -5.82 -10.83 0.92
CA CYS A 132 -5.34 -9.45 1.08
C CYS A 132 -4.08 -9.32 1.96
N PRO A 133 -3.91 -10.09 3.04
CA PRO A 133 -2.65 -10.05 3.78
C PRO A 133 -1.42 -10.37 2.92
N LYS A 134 -1.56 -11.24 1.92
CA LYS A 134 -0.47 -11.54 0.97
C LYS A 134 -0.12 -10.33 0.11
N MET A 135 -1.12 -9.52 -0.24
CA MET A 135 -0.91 -8.26 -0.98
C MET A 135 -0.18 -7.24 -0.13
N VAL A 136 -0.55 -7.11 1.14
CA VAL A 136 0.14 -6.27 2.11
C VAL A 136 1.61 -6.71 2.23
N ALA A 137 1.86 -7.99 2.44
CA ALA A 137 3.21 -8.55 2.56
C ALA A 137 4.03 -8.30 1.30
N SER A 138 3.45 -8.55 0.12
CA SER A 138 4.11 -8.33 -1.18
C SER A 138 4.49 -6.86 -1.36
N ALA A 139 3.58 -5.95 -1.05
CA ALA A 139 3.86 -4.52 -1.14
C ALA A 139 5.00 -4.08 -0.21
N VAL A 140 5.04 -4.61 1.01
CA VAL A 140 6.14 -4.31 1.95
C VAL A 140 7.47 -4.79 1.38
N ASP A 141 7.54 -6.02 0.87
CA ASP A 141 8.78 -6.58 0.32
C ASP A 141 9.29 -5.75 -0.86
N ILE A 142 8.40 -5.40 -1.78
CA ILE A 142 8.75 -4.58 -2.96
C ILE A 142 9.21 -3.19 -2.51
N LEU A 143 8.48 -2.56 -1.60
CA LEU A 143 8.82 -1.23 -1.08
C LEU A 143 10.19 -1.24 -0.38
N GLU A 144 10.47 -2.27 0.42
CA GLU A 144 11.78 -2.42 1.09
C GLU A 144 12.91 -2.51 0.06
N ASP A 145 12.72 -3.28 -1.01
CA ASP A 145 13.73 -3.39 -2.07
C ASP A 145 13.94 -2.06 -2.77
N ILE A 146 12.87 -1.33 -3.06
CA ILE A 146 12.97 0.00 -3.67
C ILE A 146 13.71 0.98 -2.76
N LEU A 147 13.35 1.02 -1.47
CA LEU A 147 13.98 1.90 -0.50
C LEU A 147 15.47 1.59 -0.34
N SER A 148 15.84 0.32 -0.29
CA SER A 148 17.24 -0.11 -0.19
C SER A 148 18.07 0.33 -1.39
N SER A 149 17.48 0.37 -2.59
CA SER A 149 18.19 0.77 -3.80
C SER A 149 18.36 2.29 -3.93
N GLN A 150 17.71 3.09 -3.08
CA GLN A 150 17.87 4.54 -3.05
C GLN A 150 18.97 5.00 -2.07
N GLU A 151 19.52 4.10 -1.27
CA GLU A 151 20.60 4.39 -0.31
C GLU A 151 21.97 4.48 -0.97
#